data_bccc2f73d549e41e3545bdfdacfcaaae
#
_entry.id   bccc2f73d549e41e3545bdfdacfcaaae
#
_cell.length_a   1.000
_cell.length_b   1.000
_cell.length_c   1.000
_cell.angle_alpha   90.00
_cell.angle_beta   90.00
_cell.angle_gamma   90.00
#
_symmetry.space_group_name_H-M   'P 1'
#
loop_
_entity.id
_entity.type
_entity.pdbx_description
1 polymer ?
#
loop_
_entity_poly.entity_id
_entity_poly.type
_entity_poly.pdbx_seq_one_letter_code
_entity_poly.pdbx_strand_id
1 'polypeptide(L)'
;MSRRSLTVWGVRLWFGALLLFGSEILIWTDPFALSIVDWLGRGFVCTLIATLLLDLAARFRIRDIYDSMALLAIGALLIGLLTAPNFAHADFPRTLLTRVLGAYGLTGLEMLGLMLVLCCVVDRRVRRLILPVAAWNGFYFGVWLRWMPVFNPQIAPFVPLEQALLLAGGVFLPCAALWWGLRHPLRQLHPLDLRLPVVPFLLLIAALIALSLPSLITGALTTGPLVASLLLMGVSYAVLYFRRSPRDPMLLDAFLPAAPTNGWWLLGIVGAFLAACLFAYNLPLAGSDQINQLWLMEVGFGAVGALWYPLVAAVLAFRAVDEQMRRNQL
;
A
#
# COMPACT_ATOMS: atom_id res chain seq x y z
N MET A 1 10.74 -26.82 8.58
CA MET A 1 10.25 -25.46 8.96
C MET A 1 9.33 -25.60 10.16
N SER A 2 9.49 -24.77 11.20
CA SER A 2 8.56 -24.73 12.33
C SER A 2 7.21 -24.13 11.90
N ARG A 3 6.11 -24.50 12.59
CA ARG A 3 4.78 -23.90 12.33
C ARG A 3 4.82 -22.36 12.42
N ARG A 4 5.61 -21.81 13.33
CA ARG A 4 5.82 -20.38 13.51
C ARG A 4 6.45 -19.73 12.26
N SER A 5 7.46 -20.37 11.66
CA SER A 5 8.09 -19.90 10.42
C SER A 5 7.10 -19.86 9.24
N LEU A 6 6.24 -20.87 9.11
CA LEU A 6 5.20 -20.88 8.07
C LEU A 6 4.20 -19.73 8.25
N THR A 7 3.80 -19.44 9.49
CA THR A 7 2.89 -18.31 9.76
C THR A 7 3.53 -16.98 9.38
N VAL A 8 4.80 -16.75 9.71
CA VAL A 8 5.54 -15.54 9.33
C VAL A 8 5.55 -15.35 7.82
N TRP A 9 5.90 -16.40 7.06
CA TRP A 9 5.89 -16.34 5.60
C TRP A 9 4.49 -16.15 5.03
N GLY A 10 3.48 -16.78 5.65
CA GLY A 10 2.08 -16.57 5.28
C GLY A 10 1.65 -15.10 5.41
N VAL A 11 2.04 -14.41 6.49
CA VAL A 11 1.75 -12.98 6.69
C VAL A 11 2.45 -12.12 5.63
N ARG A 12 3.71 -12.41 5.31
CA ARG A 12 4.46 -11.71 4.27
C ARG A 12 3.82 -11.87 2.90
N LEU A 13 3.46 -13.10 2.54
CA LEU A 13 2.78 -13.40 1.29
C LEU A 13 1.41 -12.72 1.23
N TRP A 14 0.65 -12.77 2.32
CA TRP A 14 -0.66 -12.16 2.38
C TRP A 14 -0.60 -10.62 2.25
N PHE A 15 0.32 -9.96 2.96
CA PHE A 15 0.50 -8.52 2.81
C PHE A 15 1.03 -8.17 1.41
N GLY A 16 1.91 -8.99 0.82
CA GLY A 16 2.34 -8.85 -0.57
C GLY A 16 1.18 -8.96 -1.57
N ALA A 17 0.26 -9.90 -1.34
CA ALA A 17 -0.94 -10.05 -2.17
C ALA A 17 -1.90 -8.85 -2.04
N LEU A 18 -2.03 -8.26 -0.83
CA LEU A 18 -2.79 -7.02 -0.63
C LEU A 18 -2.12 -5.84 -1.34
N LEU A 19 -0.79 -5.72 -1.28
CA LEU A 19 -0.06 -4.67 -2.01
C LEU A 19 -0.23 -4.84 -3.52
N LEU A 20 -0.17 -6.07 -4.04
CA LEU A 20 -0.42 -6.37 -5.45
C LEU A 20 -1.84 -5.98 -5.85
N PHE A 21 -2.85 -6.33 -5.05
CA PHE A 21 -4.23 -5.92 -5.29
C PHE A 21 -4.37 -4.39 -5.31
N GLY A 22 -3.76 -3.70 -4.36
CA GLY A 22 -3.78 -2.25 -4.29
C GLY A 22 -3.11 -1.60 -5.50
N SER A 23 -1.89 -2.02 -5.85
CA SER A 23 -1.09 -1.39 -6.89
C SER A 23 -1.58 -1.68 -8.30
N GLU A 24 -2.06 -2.89 -8.58
CA GLU A 24 -2.41 -3.30 -9.94
C GLU A 24 -3.93 -3.21 -10.22
N ILE A 25 -4.76 -3.50 -9.21
CA ILE A 25 -6.22 -3.51 -9.40
C ILE A 25 -6.81 -2.15 -9.02
N LEU A 26 -6.57 -1.62 -7.80
CA LEU A 26 -7.21 -0.37 -7.39
C LEU A 26 -6.69 0.84 -8.17
N ILE A 27 -5.40 0.88 -8.50
CA ILE A 27 -4.81 1.95 -9.33
C ILE A 27 -5.06 1.71 -10.82
N TRP A 28 -5.33 0.45 -11.22
CA TRP A 28 -5.64 0.04 -12.59
C TRP A 28 -4.57 0.46 -13.61
N THR A 29 -3.39 -0.14 -13.49
CA THR A 29 -2.25 0.12 -14.39
C THR A 29 -2.29 -0.74 -15.67
N ASP A 30 -3.46 -0.96 -16.26
CA ASP A 30 -3.73 -1.89 -17.36
C ASP A 30 -3.41 -3.37 -17.01
N PRO A 31 -4.13 -3.94 -16.03
CA PRO A 31 -3.87 -5.31 -15.56
C PRO A 31 -4.20 -6.38 -16.60
N PHE A 32 -4.99 -6.08 -17.66
CA PHE A 32 -5.29 -7.02 -18.74
C PHE A 32 -4.13 -7.21 -19.72
N ALA A 33 -3.23 -6.25 -19.84
CA ALA A 33 -2.04 -6.38 -20.68
C ALA A 33 -0.99 -7.33 -20.06
N LEU A 34 -1.16 -7.71 -18.78
CA LEU A 34 -0.20 -8.54 -18.07
C LEU A 34 -0.38 -10.02 -18.40
N SER A 35 0.72 -10.68 -18.77
CA SER A 35 0.78 -12.13 -18.86
C SER A 35 0.74 -12.79 -17.46
N ILE A 36 0.48 -14.09 -17.40
CA ILE A 36 0.55 -14.85 -16.14
C ILE A 36 1.94 -14.74 -15.48
N VAL A 37 3.00 -14.70 -16.30
CA VAL A 37 4.37 -14.55 -15.82
C VAL A 37 4.58 -13.17 -15.19
N ASP A 38 4.03 -12.12 -15.80
CA ASP A 38 4.09 -10.76 -15.23
C ASP A 38 3.34 -10.68 -13.90
N TRP A 39 2.15 -11.28 -13.81
CA TRP A 39 1.39 -11.36 -12.57
C TRP A 39 2.17 -12.07 -11.45
N LEU A 40 2.79 -13.21 -11.76
CA LEU A 40 3.63 -13.93 -10.78
C LEU A 40 4.87 -13.12 -10.40
N GLY A 41 5.50 -12.47 -11.38
CA GLY A 41 6.66 -11.60 -11.15
C GLY A 41 6.32 -10.42 -10.24
N ARG A 42 5.23 -9.69 -10.53
CA ARG A 42 4.76 -8.58 -9.69
C ARG A 42 4.34 -9.05 -8.31
N GLY A 43 3.65 -10.20 -8.20
CA GLY A 43 3.31 -10.82 -6.92
C GLY A 43 4.54 -11.16 -6.07
N PHE A 44 5.58 -11.68 -6.71
CA PHE A 44 6.87 -11.94 -6.05
C PHE A 44 7.53 -10.64 -5.56
N VAL A 45 7.60 -9.60 -6.41
CA VAL A 45 8.13 -8.28 -6.04
C VAL A 45 7.34 -7.68 -4.87
N CYS A 46 6.01 -7.67 -4.94
CA CYS A 46 5.16 -7.18 -3.85
C CYS A 46 5.38 -7.97 -2.54
N THR A 47 5.66 -9.28 -2.63
CA THR A 47 5.97 -10.10 -1.45
C THR A 47 7.33 -9.73 -0.84
N LEU A 48 8.34 -9.42 -1.66
CA LEU A 48 9.63 -8.92 -1.17
C LEU A 48 9.48 -7.54 -0.51
N ILE A 49 8.73 -6.63 -1.14
CA ILE A 49 8.42 -5.30 -0.57
C ILE A 49 7.66 -5.46 0.75
N ALA A 50 6.62 -6.28 0.81
CA ALA A 50 5.88 -6.57 2.05
C ALA A 50 6.78 -7.14 3.14
N THR A 51 7.72 -8.01 2.76
CA THR A 51 8.72 -8.59 3.69
C THR A 51 9.61 -7.49 4.27
N LEU A 52 10.09 -6.56 3.45
CA LEU A 52 10.86 -5.40 3.90
C LEU A 52 10.04 -4.51 4.83
N LEU A 53 8.82 -4.15 4.43
CA LEU A 53 7.96 -3.26 5.20
C LEU A 53 7.61 -3.86 6.57
N LEU A 54 7.29 -5.14 6.65
CA LEU A 54 7.02 -5.83 7.91
C LEU A 54 8.26 -5.95 8.80
N ASP A 55 9.46 -6.18 8.21
CA ASP A 55 10.71 -6.14 8.96
C ASP A 55 10.97 -4.74 9.53
N LEU A 56 10.86 -3.69 8.71
CA LEU A 56 11.06 -2.32 9.15
C LEU A 56 10.03 -1.92 10.22
N ALA A 57 8.76 -2.32 10.05
CA ALA A 57 7.72 -2.08 11.04
C ALA A 57 8.05 -2.70 12.40
N ALA A 58 8.52 -3.95 12.41
CA ALA A 58 8.94 -4.64 13.63
C ALA A 58 10.28 -4.11 14.18
N ARG A 59 11.23 -3.73 13.31
CA ARG A 59 12.57 -3.24 13.66
C ARG A 59 12.51 -1.85 14.30
N PHE A 60 11.71 -0.95 13.73
CA PHE A 60 11.55 0.44 14.20
C PHE A 60 10.36 0.64 15.14
N ARG A 61 9.60 -0.42 15.43
CA ARG A 61 8.45 -0.38 16.35
C ARG A 61 7.45 0.71 15.97
N ILE A 62 6.91 0.63 14.76
CA ILE A 62 5.95 1.59 14.21
C ILE A 62 4.73 1.71 15.13
N ARG A 63 4.34 2.94 15.50
CA ARG A 63 3.36 3.24 16.56
C ARG A 63 2.07 3.85 16.03
N ASP A 64 2.15 4.67 15.03
CA ASP A 64 1.05 5.51 14.59
C ASP A 64 0.99 5.66 13.07
N ILE A 65 0.00 6.43 12.61
CA ILE A 65 -0.23 6.66 11.19
C ILE A 65 0.94 7.38 10.51
N TYR A 66 1.67 8.25 11.20
CA TYR A 66 2.77 9.02 10.62
C TYR A 66 4.01 8.15 10.42
N ASP A 67 4.28 7.25 11.38
CA ASP A 67 5.29 6.21 11.20
C ASP A 67 4.89 5.29 10.04
N SER A 68 3.60 4.94 9.93
CA SER A 68 3.07 4.14 8.82
C SER A 68 3.20 4.87 7.49
N MET A 69 2.99 6.19 7.45
CA MET A 69 3.22 6.99 6.24
C MET A 69 4.69 6.97 5.82
N ALA A 70 5.63 7.15 6.75
CA ALA A 70 7.07 7.06 6.43
C ALA A 70 7.46 5.65 5.93
N LEU A 71 6.92 4.61 6.56
CA LEU A 71 7.11 3.22 6.12
C LEU A 71 6.57 2.99 4.71
N LEU A 72 5.34 3.40 4.46
CA LEU A 72 4.66 3.16 3.19
C LEU A 72 5.15 4.07 2.06
N ALA A 73 5.79 5.21 2.37
CA ALA A 73 6.55 5.95 1.38
C ALA A 73 7.68 5.08 0.79
N ILE A 74 8.39 4.31 1.62
CA ILE A 74 9.41 3.35 1.13
C ILE A 74 8.74 2.30 0.23
N GLY A 75 7.59 1.75 0.65
CA GLY A 75 6.84 0.78 -0.14
C GLY A 75 6.36 1.33 -1.49
N ALA A 76 5.76 2.52 -1.49
CA ALA A 76 5.26 3.19 -2.68
C ALA A 76 6.39 3.49 -3.69
N LEU A 77 7.53 3.99 -3.20
CA LEU A 77 8.71 4.26 -4.02
C LEU A 77 9.26 2.96 -4.63
N LEU A 78 9.33 1.87 -3.86
CA LEU A 78 9.76 0.57 -4.38
C LEU A 78 8.75 -0.02 -5.39
N ILE A 79 7.45 0.08 -5.15
CA ILE A 79 6.43 -0.33 -6.12
C ILE A 79 6.62 0.46 -7.41
N GLY A 80 6.71 1.80 -7.34
CA GLY A 80 6.92 2.64 -8.51
C GLY A 80 8.19 2.32 -9.30
N LEU A 81 9.29 1.95 -8.62
CA LEU A 81 10.54 1.60 -9.27
C LEU A 81 10.53 0.20 -9.91
N LEU A 82 9.83 -0.77 -9.30
CA LEU A 82 9.99 -2.19 -9.61
C LEU A 82 8.82 -2.78 -10.41
N THR A 83 7.56 -2.31 -10.22
CA THR A 83 6.39 -2.93 -10.86
C THR A 83 5.94 -2.20 -12.12
N ALA A 84 5.94 -0.87 -12.13
CA ALA A 84 5.46 -0.07 -13.22
C ALA A 84 6.25 1.24 -13.42
N PRO A 85 7.58 1.19 -13.69
CA PRO A 85 8.43 2.38 -13.76
C PRO A 85 7.98 3.37 -14.84
N ASN A 86 7.53 2.89 -16.00
CA ASN A 86 7.01 3.72 -17.08
C ASN A 86 5.74 4.49 -16.67
N PHE A 87 4.84 3.86 -15.90
CA PHE A 87 3.65 4.53 -15.38
C PHE A 87 4.00 5.49 -14.25
N ALA A 88 4.80 5.04 -13.30
CA ALA A 88 5.13 5.79 -12.09
C ALA A 88 5.97 7.05 -12.37
N HIS A 89 6.79 7.04 -13.43
CA HIS A 89 7.77 8.09 -13.70
C HIS A 89 7.64 8.73 -15.09
N ALA A 90 6.51 8.55 -15.78
CA ALA A 90 6.28 9.05 -17.15
C ALA A 90 6.48 10.57 -17.30
N ASP A 91 6.10 11.34 -16.28
CA ASP A 91 6.17 12.81 -16.24
C ASP A 91 6.76 13.26 -14.90
N PHE A 92 8.04 12.92 -14.69
CA PHE A 92 8.78 13.31 -13.49
C PHE A 92 9.08 14.82 -13.51
N PRO A 93 8.92 15.58 -12.38
CA PRO A 93 8.66 15.09 -11.01
C PRO A 93 7.18 14.99 -10.62
N ARG A 94 6.23 15.40 -11.48
CA ARG A 94 4.79 15.43 -11.17
C ARG A 94 4.28 14.05 -10.77
N THR A 95 4.61 13.03 -11.53
CA THR A 95 4.16 11.65 -11.28
C THR A 95 4.72 11.04 -10.00
N LEU A 96 5.88 11.51 -9.52
CA LEU A 96 6.40 11.12 -8.21
C LEU A 96 5.43 11.51 -7.08
N LEU A 97 4.81 12.69 -7.18
CA LEU A 97 3.84 13.16 -6.19
C LEU A 97 2.47 12.53 -6.40
N THR A 98 1.96 12.55 -7.65
CA THR A 98 0.59 12.11 -7.93
C THR A 98 0.45 10.59 -7.89
N ARG A 99 1.34 9.87 -8.56
CA ARG A 99 1.22 8.41 -8.73
C ARG A 99 1.95 7.64 -7.66
N VAL A 100 3.21 7.98 -7.37
CA VAL A 100 4.01 7.22 -6.41
C VAL A 100 3.58 7.52 -4.98
N LEU A 101 3.79 8.74 -4.49
CA LEU A 101 3.46 9.09 -3.10
C LEU A 101 1.94 9.21 -2.89
N GLY A 102 1.23 9.82 -3.85
CA GLY A 102 -0.22 9.98 -3.76
C GLY A 102 -0.96 8.66 -3.91
N ALA A 103 -0.95 8.05 -5.10
CA ALA A 103 -1.74 6.86 -5.35
C ALA A 103 -1.18 5.61 -4.65
N TYR A 104 0.07 5.19 -4.94
CA TYR A 104 0.65 3.99 -4.31
C TYR A 104 0.83 4.15 -2.80
N GLY A 105 1.20 5.35 -2.31
CA GLY A 105 1.35 5.63 -0.89
C GLY A 105 0.02 5.48 -0.15
N LEU A 106 -1.05 6.14 -0.65
CA LEU A 106 -2.38 6.06 -0.06
C LEU A 106 -2.93 4.64 -0.10
N THR A 107 -2.87 3.98 -1.25
CA THR A 107 -3.33 2.60 -1.40
C THR A 107 -2.55 1.65 -0.49
N GLY A 108 -1.22 1.85 -0.36
CA GLY A 108 -0.41 1.10 0.60
C GLY A 108 -0.88 1.27 2.03
N LEU A 109 -1.25 2.51 2.44
CA LEU A 109 -1.78 2.81 3.77
C LEU A 109 -3.14 2.13 3.98
N GLU A 110 -3.99 2.10 2.98
CA GLU A 110 -5.29 1.41 3.02
C GLU A 110 -5.11 -0.11 3.13
N MET A 111 -4.16 -0.69 2.38
CA MET A 111 -3.87 -2.13 2.45
C MET A 111 -3.26 -2.52 3.80
N LEU A 112 -2.38 -1.70 4.38
CA LEU A 112 -1.90 -1.88 5.75
C LEU A 112 -3.05 -1.77 6.74
N GLY A 113 -3.91 -0.77 6.61
CA GLY A 113 -5.11 -0.59 7.44
C GLY A 113 -6.05 -1.79 7.36
N LEU A 114 -6.30 -2.31 6.16
CA LEU A 114 -7.11 -3.51 5.93
C LEU A 114 -6.48 -4.72 6.61
N MET A 115 -5.17 -4.92 6.45
CA MET A 115 -4.43 -5.99 7.13
C MET A 115 -4.61 -5.89 8.64
N LEU A 116 -4.42 -4.72 9.23
CA LEU A 116 -4.56 -4.50 10.67
C LEU A 116 -5.99 -4.76 11.15
N VAL A 117 -7.01 -4.25 10.46
CA VAL A 117 -8.43 -4.47 10.83
C VAL A 117 -8.83 -5.94 10.76
N LEU A 118 -8.31 -6.69 9.79
CA LEU A 118 -8.62 -8.11 9.63
C LEU A 118 -7.86 -9.01 10.62
N CYS A 119 -6.67 -8.58 11.08
CA CYS A 119 -5.81 -9.39 11.94
C CYS A 119 -5.85 -9.00 13.40
N CYS A 120 -6.22 -7.76 13.73
CA CYS A 120 -6.00 -7.15 15.04
C CYS A 120 -7.29 -6.86 15.78
N VAL A 121 -7.21 -6.77 17.12
CA VAL A 121 -8.24 -6.12 17.93
C VAL A 121 -8.09 -4.61 17.74
N VAL A 122 -8.60 -4.11 16.65
CA VAL A 122 -8.72 -2.67 16.44
C VAL A 122 -9.98 -2.17 17.15
N ASP A 123 -9.90 -0.99 17.75
CA ASP A 123 -11.07 -0.31 18.34
C ASP A 123 -12.25 -0.36 17.36
N ARG A 124 -13.45 -0.53 17.89
CA ARG A 124 -14.70 -0.56 17.09
C ARG A 124 -14.85 0.67 16.19
N ARG A 125 -14.34 1.83 16.62
CA ARG A 125 -14.36 3.07 15.83
C ARG A 125 -13.50 2.95 14.58
N VAL A 126 -12.26 2.50 14.71
CA VAL A 126 -11.33 2.31 13.59
C VAL A 126 -11.85 1.22 12.64
N ARG A 127 -12.40 0.12 13.20
CA ARG A 127 -13.01 -0.93 12.40
C ARG A 127 -14.19 -0.42 11.55
N ARG A 128 -15.00 0.51 12.07
CA ARG A 128 -16.10 1.11 11.30
C ARG A 128 -15.64 2.00 10.17
N LEU A 129 -14.46 2.63 10.30
CA LEU A 129 -13.89 3.47 9.24
C LEU A 129 -13.50 2.69 7.98
N ILE A 130 -13.26 1.38 8.08
CA ILE A 130 -12.90 0.58 6.91
C ILE A 130 -14.03 0.49 5.87
N LEU A 131 -15.29 0.55 6.30
CA LEU A 131 -16.44 0.50 5.38
C LEU A 131 -16.51 1.74 4.47
N PRO A 132 -16.48 2.99 4.99
CA PRO A 132 -16.40 4.17 4.13
C PRO A 132 -15.13 4.22 3.28
N VAL A 133 -14.00 3.72 3.77
CA VAL A 133 -12.77 3.60 2.96
C VAL A 133 -12.98 2.60 1.82
N ALA A 134 -13.59 1.45 2.07
CA ALA A 134 -13.90 0.48 1.02
C ALA A 134 -14.91 1.05 0.00
N ALA A 135 -15.94 1.77 0.46
CA ALA A 135 -16.89 2.45 -0.42
C ALA A 135 -16.21 3.55 -1.25
N TRP A 136 -15.30 4.32 -0.67
CA TRP A 136 -14.51 5.32 -1.39
C TRP A 136 -13.64 4.68 -2.48
N ASN A 137 -12.93 3.60 -2.15
CA ASN A 137 -12.15 2.85 -3.13
C ASN A 137 -13.03 2.28 -4.25
N GLY A 138 -14.19 1.74 -3.91
CA GLY A 138 -15.16 1.25 -4.90
C GLY A 138 -15.66 2.37 -5.81
N PHE A 139 -16.01 3.53 -5.24
CA PHE A 139 -16.43 4.69 -5.99
C PHE A 139 -15.30 5.17 -6.94
N TYR A 140 -14.10 5.35 -6.42
CA TYR A 140 -12.93 5.73 -7.20
C TYR A 140 -12.68 4.74 -8.34
N PHE A 141 -12.69 3.44 -8.05
CA PHE A 141 -12.47 2.38 -9.02
C PHE A 141 -13.53 2.40 -10.14
N GLY A 142 -14.81 2.56 -9.80
CA GLY A 142 -15.88 2.64 -10.79
C GLY A 142 -15.77 3.86 -11.69
N VAL A 143 -15.45 5.03 -11.12
CA VAL A 143 -15.17 6.26 -11.87
C VAL A 143 -13.98 6.08 -12.79
N TRP A 144 -12.88 5.54 -12.28
CA TRP A 144 -11.64 5.34 -13.04
C TRP A 144 -11.85 4.41 -14.24
N LEU A 145 -12.48 3.26 -14.04
CA LEU A 145 -12.79 2.31 -15.11
C LEU A 145 -13.66 2.91 -16.21
N ARG A 146 -14.61 3.77 -15.83
CA ARG A 146 -15.56 4.37 -16.77
C ARG A 146 -14.96 5.50 -17.59
N TRP A 147 -14.11 6.30 -16.98
CA TRP A 147 -13.70 7.59 -17.56
C TRP A 147 -12.27 7.61 -18.08
N MET A 148 -11.37 6.81 -17.52
CA MET A 148 -9.98 6.77 -17.98
C MET A 148 -9.83 6.41 -19.47
N PRO A 149 -10.59 5.44 -20.03
CA PRO A 149 -10.52 5.12 -21.47
C PRO A 149 -10.93 6.27 -22.39
N VAL A 150 -11.83 7.16 -21.91
CA VAL A 150 -12.29 8.32 -22.69
C VAL A 150 -11.19 9.37 -22.81
N PHE A 151 -10.36 9.52 -21.76
CA PHE A 151 -9.30 10.54 -21.73
C PHE A 151 -7.97 10.04 -22.27
N ASN A 152 -7.68 8.77 -22.09
CA ASN A 152 -6.44 8.21 -22.54
C ASN A 152 -6.63 6.76 -23.08
N PRO A 153 -7.24 6.63 -24.27
CA PRO A 153 -7.54 5.31 -24.85
C PRO A 153 -6.28 4.50 -25.15
N GLN A 154 -5.10 5.14 -25.18
CA GLN A 154 -3.83 4.46 -25.39
C GLN A 154 -3.29 3.81 -24.12
N ILE A 155 -3.61 4.37 -22.94
CA ILE A 155 -3.15 3.87 -21.63
C ILE A 155 -4.14 2.87 -21.03
N ALA A 156 -5.44 3.09 -21.24
CA ALA A 156 -6.47 2.26 -20.65
C ALA A 156 -7.56 1.99 -21.69
N PRO A 157 -7.56 0.82 -22.33
CA PRO A 157 -8.65 0.40 -23.20
C PRO A 157 -9.95 0.30 -22.39
N PHE A 158 -11.09 0.51 -23.06
CA PHE A 158 -12.38 0.33 -22.42
C PHE A 158 -12.57 -1.13 -22.01
N VAL A 159 -12.78 -1.33 -20.71
CA VAL A 159 -13.00 -2.65 -20.13
C VAL A 159 -14.42 -2.72 -19.58
N PRO A 160 -15.22 -3.72 -19.98
CA PRO A 160 -16.52 -3.97 -19.40
C PRO A 160 -16.40 -4.18 -17.88
N LEU A 161 -17.33 -3.59 -17.11
CA LEU A 161 -17.31 -3.67 -15.65
C LEU A 161 -17.25 -5.12 -15.14
N GLU A 162 -17.97 -6.02 -15.79
CA GLU A 162 -17.99 -7.45 -15.46
C GLU A 162 -16.59 -8.07 -15.50
N GLN A 163 -15.83 -7.80 -16.57
CA GLN A 163 -14.47 -8.30 -16.70
C GLN A 163 -13.54 -7.69 -15.66
N ALA A 164 -13.67 -6.39 -15.40
CA ALA A 164 -12.88 -5.72 -14.37
C ALA A 164 -13.17 -6.28 -12.98
N LEU A 165 -14.44 -6.54 -12.64
CA LEU A 165 -14.83 -7.14 -11.37
C LEU A 165 -14.41 -8.61 -11.26
N LEU A 166 -14.46 -9.37 -12.37
CA LEU A 166 -13.96 -10.76 -12.39
C LEU A 166 -12.46 -10.81 -12.13
N LEU A 167 -11.68 -9.92 -12.75
CA LEU A 167 -10.25 -9.84 -12.50
C LEU A 167 -9.96 -9.38 -11.07
N ALA A 168 -10.62 -8.33 -10.60
CA ALA A 168 -10.49 -7.84 -9.23
C ALA A 168 -10.83 -8.95 -8.22
N GLY A 169 -11.92 -9.68 -8.44
CA GLY A 169 -12.32 -10.83 -7.64
C GLY A 169 -11.28 -11.96 -7.70
N GLY A 170 -10.75 -12.24 -8.89
CA GLY A 170 -9.72 -13.26 -9.10
C GLY A 170 -8.42 -12.98 -8.33
N VAL A 171 -8.03 -11.71 -8.19
CA VAL A 171 -6.86 -11.31 -7.39
C VAL A 171 -7.22 -11.21 -5.89
N PHE A 172 -8.44 -10.75 -5.54
CA PHE A 172 -8.84 -10.60 -4.15
C PHE A 172 -9.15 -11.93 -3.45
N LEU A 173 -9.73 -12.92 -4.15
CA LEU A 173 -10.07 -14.23 -3.58
C LEU A 173 -8.86 -14.95 -2.95
N PRO A 174 -7.68 -15.04 -3.61
CA PRO A 174 -6.47 -15.56 -2.98
C PRO A 174 -6.07 -14.79 -1.71
N CYS A 175 -6.21 -13.46 -1.70
CA CYS A 175 -5.95 -12.65 -0.51
C CYS A 175 -6.90 -13.02 0.65
N ALA A 176 -8.18 -13.20 0.35
CA ALA A 176 -9.17 -13.61 1.34
C ALA A 176 -8.94 -15.05 1.84
N ALA A 177 -8.56 -15.97 0.95
CA ALA A 177 -8.21 -17.34 1.30
C ALA A 177 -6.96 -17.43 2.21
N LEU A 178 -5.92 -16.66 1.88
CA LEU A 178 -4.73 -16.54 2.72
C LEU A 178 -5.08 -16.02 4.11
N TRP A 179 -5.87 -14.93 4.19
CA TRP A 179 -6.36 -14.42 5.48
C TRP A 179 -7.13 -15.48 6.27
N TRP A 180 -8.04 -16.20 5.60
CA TRP A 180 -8.83 -17.25 6.25
C TRP A 180 -7.95 -18.36 6.85
N GLY A 181 -6.93 -18.77 6.13
CA GLY A 181 -5.95 -19.77 6.61
C GLY A 181 -5.07 -19.24 7.75
N LEU A 182 -4.75 -17.94 7.74
CA LEU A 182 -3.85 -17.32 8.72
C LEU A 182 -4.56 -16.87 10.01
N ARG A 183 -5.87 -16.66 10.02
CA ARG A 183 -6.61 -16.08 11.14
C ARG A 183 -6.40 -16.78 12.50
N HIS A 184 -6.16 -18.07 12.52
CA HIS A 184 -5.89 -18.84 13.75
C HIS A 184 -4.39 -18.84 14.12
N PRO A 185 -3.46 -19.14 13.18
CA PRO A 185 -2.03 -19.08 13.45
C PRO A 185 -1.51 -17.71 13.88
N LEU A 186 -2.11 -16.62 13.40
CA LEU A 186 -1.73 -15.23 13.74
C LEU A 186 -1.76 -14.97 15.26
N ARG A 187 -2.66 -15.61 16.01
CA ARG A 187 -2.74 -15.46 17.47
C ARG A 187 -1.49 -15.88 18.23
N GLN A 188 -0.65 -16.72 17.62
CA GLN A 188 0.59 -17.23 18.22
C GLN A 188 1.82 -16.47 17.72
N LEU A 189 1.64 -15.50 16.82
CA LEU A 189 2.72 -14.73 16.24
C LEU A 189 3.08 -13.57 17.12
N HIS A 190 4.34 -13.49 17.53
CA HIS A 190 4.86 -12.28 18.17
C HIS A 190 5.33 -11.30 17.09
N PRO A 191 5.04 -9.98 17.19
CA PRO A 191 5.44 -8.99 16.18
C PRO A 191 6.92 -9.02 15.83
N LEU A 192 7.79 -9.29 16.81
CA LEU A 192 9.25 -9.38 16.61
C LEU A 192 9.67 -10.58 15.73
N ASP A 193 8.79 -11.57 15.52
CA ASP A 193 9.07 -12.69 14.61
C ASP A 193 9.07 -12.27 13.15
N LEU A 194 8.46 -11.12 12.85
CA LEU A 194 8.49 -10.54 11.53
C LEU A 194 9.85 -9.93 11.17
N ARG A 195 10.71 -9.70 12.19
CA ARG A 195 12.05 -9.19 11.98
C ARG A 195 12.96 -10.24 11.36
N LEU A 196 13.67 -9.85 10.31
CA LEU A 196 14.68 -10.68 9.66
C LEU A 196 16.02 -10.64 10.42
N PRO A 197 16.73 -11.75 10.49
CA PRO A 197 18.16 -11.73 10.80
C PRO A 197 18.93 -10.89 9.77
N VAL A 198 20.14 -10.45 10.13
CA VAL A 198 20.93 -9.52 9.30
C VAL A 198 21.19 -10.08 7.90
N VAL A 199 21.58 -11.36 7.78
CA VAL A 199 21.93 -11.94 6.48
C VAL A 199 20.70 -12.02 5.55
N PRO A 200 19.53 -12.58 5.94
CA PRO A 200 18.32 -12.53 5.11
C PRO A 200 17.87 -11.10 4.79
N PHE A 201 18.06 -10.14 5.69
CA PHE A 201 17.74 -8.74 5.43
C PHE A 201 18.63 -8.16 4.31
N LEU A 202 19.94 -8.38 4.36
CA LEU A 202 20.87 -7.92 3.33
C LEU A 202 20.60 -8.61 1.98
N LEU A 203 20.26 -9.90 1.98
CA LEU A 203 19.87 -10.62 0.76
C LEU A 203 18.57 -10.06 0.17
N LEU A 204 17.61 -9.68 1.00
CA LEU A 204 16.38 -9.02 0.55
C LEU A 204 16.68 -7.68 -0.13
N ILE A 205 17.52 -6.83 0.48
CA ILE A 205 17.92 -5.56 -0.11
C ILE A 205 18.66 -5.79 -1.44
N ALA A 206 19.60 -6.73 -1.49
CA ALA A 206 20.33 -7.09 -2.71
C ALA A 206 19.37 -7.58 -3.82
N ALA A 207 18.38 -8.40 -3.47
CA ALA A 207 17.35 -8.86 -4.41
C ALA A 207 16.51 -7.69 -4.98
N LEU A 208 16.07 -6.74 -4.13
CA LEU A 208 15.33 -5.57 -4.58
C LEU A 208 16.16 -4.67 -5.50
N ILE A 209 17.46 -4.49 -5.19
CA ILE A 209 18.39 -3.77 -6.08
C ILE A 209 18.55 -4.51 -7.40
N ALA A 210 18.77 -5.82 -7.38
CA ALA A 210 18.93 -6.62 -8.59
C ALA A 210 17.70 -6.57 -9.50
N LEU A 211 16.48 -6.55 -8.91
CA LEU A 211 15.22 -6.43 -9.64
C LEU A 211 15.02 -5.05 -10.29
N SER A 212 15.72 -3.99 -9.85
CA SER A 212 15.67 -2.68 -10.49
C SER A 212 16.59 -2.57 -11.73
N LEU A 213 17.59 -3.44 -11.86
CA LEU A 213 18.60 -3.37 -12.93
C LEU A 213 17.98 -3.48 -14.34
N PRO A 214 17.03 -4.39 -14.65
CA PRO A 214 16.41 -4.46 -15.96
C PRO A 214 15.78 -3.14 -16.39
N SER A 215 15.05 -2.46 -15.50
CA SER A 215 14.42 -1.17 -15.79
C SER A 215 15.43 -0.05 -16.06
N LEU A 216 16.60 -0.10 -15.42
CA LEU A 216 17.71 0.81 -15.68
C LEU A 216 18.39 0.52 -17.04
N ILE A 217 18.63 -0.75 -17.34
CA ILE A 217 19.29 -1.17 -18.61
C ILE A 217 18.38 -0.85 -19.81
N THR A 218 17.09 -1.07 -19.68
CA THR A 218 16.12 -0.79 -20.77
C THR A 218 15.78 0.71 -20.89
N GLY A 219 16.25 1.55 -19.97
CA GLY A 219 15.93 2.98 -19.95
C GLY A 219 14.49 3.30 -19.49
N ALA A 220 13.74 2.31 -19.04
CA ALA A 220 12.41 2.51 -18.46
C ALA A 220 12.47 3.34 -17.17
N LEU A 221 13.59 3.29 -16.47
CA LEU A 221 13.90 4.09 -15.29
C LEU A 221 15.10 4.99 -15.58
N THR A 222 14.89 6.31 -15.57
CA THR A 222 15.94 7.30 -15.74
C THR A 222 16.61 7.65 -14.42
N THR A 223 17.77 8.31 -14.49
CA THR A 223 18.56 8.65 -13.28
C THR A 223 17.86 9.62 -12.34
N GLY A 224 17.07 10.58 -12.85
CA GLY A 224 16.36 11.56 -12.04
C GLY A 224 15.37 10.93 -11.05
N PRO A 225 14.36 10.17 -11.54
CA PRO A 225 13.44 9.42 -10.68
C PRO A 225 14.12 8.46 -9.71
N LEU A 226 15.18 7.76 -10.15
CA LEU A 226 15.94 6.85 -9.30
C LEU A 226 16.56 7.58 -8.11
N VAL A 227 17.31 8.65 -8.38
CA VAL A 227 17.99 9.44 -7.34
C VAL A 227 16.98 10.06 -6.39
N ALA A 228 15.89 10.66 -6.90
CA ALA A 228 14.85 11.22 -6.07
C ALA A 228 14.20 10.16 -5.17
N SER A 229 13.88 8.99 -5.72
CA SER A 229 13.31 7.88 -4.95
C SER A 229 14.25 7.38 -3.86
N LEU A 230 15.55 7.23 -4.16
CA LEU A 230 16.54 6.81 -3.17
C LEU A 230 16.70 7.84 -2.05
N LEU A 231 16.72 9.14 -2.38
CA LEU A 231 16.79 10.22 -1.38
C LEU A 231 15.55 10.19 -0.48
N LEU A 232 14.35 10.08 -1.04
CA LEU A 232 13.11 10.04 -0.26
C LEU A 232 13.00 8.76 0.58
N MET A 233 13.44 7.61 0.08
CA MET A 233 13.55 6.39 0.89
C MET A 233 14.55 6.58 2.05
N GLY A 234 15.69 7.23 1.79
CA GLY A 234 16.66 7.57 2.82
C GLY A 234 16.09 8.47 3.91
N VAL A 235 15.33 9.51 3.53
CA VAL A 235 14.62 10.39 4.48
C VAL A 235 13.59 9.60 5.29
N SER A 236 12.77 8.77 4.64
CA SER A 236 11.78 7.92 5.32
C SER A 236 12.43 6.96 6.31
N TYR A 237 13.52 6.32 5.90
CA TYR A 237 14.29 5.43 6.78
C TYR A 237 14.90 6.19 7.98
N ALA A 238 15.45 7.37 7.77
CA ALA A 238 15.99 8.22 8.82
C ALA A 238 14.90 8.62 9.83
N VAL A 239 13.72 9.01 9.34
CA VAL A 239 12.55 9.29 10.19
C VAL A 239 12.23 8.10 11.09
N LEU A 240 12.12 6.90 10.52
CA LEU A 240 11.83 5.68 11.29
C LEU A 240 12.95 5.36 12.29
N TYR A 241 14.20 5.55 11.90
CA TYR A 241 15.36 5.29 12.75
C TYR A 241 15.40 6.19 13.98
N PHE A 242 15.20 7.50 13.81
CA PHE A 242 15.26 8.47 14.92
C PHE A 242 14.04 8.40 15.82
N ARG A 243 12.89 7.95 15.32
CA ARG A 243 11.66 7.80 16.11
C ARG A 243 11.53 6.50 16.89
N ARG A 244 12.41 5.54 16.67
CA ARG A 244 12.32 4.25 17.36
C ARG A 244 12.38 4.47 18.90
N SER A 245 11.43 3.89 19.61
CA SER A 245 11.44 3.85 21.06
C SER A 245 11.22 2.41 21.55
N PRO A 246 12.10 1.86 22.38
CA PRO A 246 11.97 0.49 22.86
C PRO A 246 10.83 0.31 23.89
N ARG A 247 10.32 1.42 24.47
CA ARG A 247 9.33 1.39 25.56
C ARG A 247 7.89 1.55 25.11
N ASP A 248 7.65 2.11 23.92
CA ASP A 248 6.31 2.39 23.45
C ASP A 248 5.67 1.15 22.79
N PRO A 249 4.34 0.98 22.91
CA PRO A 249 3.62 -0.07 22.20
C PRO A 249 3.75 0.14 20.69
N MET A 250 3.89 -0.91 19.91
CA MET A 250 3.91 -0.82 18.47
C MET A 250 2.55 -1.18 17.86
N LEU A 251 2.29 -0.65 16.67
CA LEU A 251 1.04 -0.90 15.94
C LEU A 251 0.79 -2.41 15.74
N LEU A 252 1.87 -3.19 15.56
CA LEU A 252 1.81 -4.64 15.39
C LEU A 252 1.57 -5.41 16.70
N ASP A 253 1.67 -4.78 17.88
CA ASP A 253 1.32 -5.43 19.15
C ASP A 253 -0.17 -5.77 19.20
N ALA A 254 -0.97 -5.15 18.35
CA ALA A 254 -2.38 -5.47 18.15
C ALA A 254 -2.62 -6.87 17.52
N PHE A 255 -1.60 -7.58 17.01
CA PHE A 255 -1.67 -9.01 16.65
C PHE A 255 -1.80 -9.93 17.86
N LEU A 256 -1.50 -9.45 19.08
CA LEU A 256 -1.61 -10.23 20.29
C LEU A 256 -3.09 -10.51 20.63
N PRO A 257 -3.40 -11.54 21.39
CA PRO A 257 -4.48 -12.52 21.36
C PRO A 257 -5.89 -11.95 21.13
N ALA A 258 -6.14 -11.50 19.93
CA ALA A 258 -7.44 -11.04 19.53
C ALA A 258 -8.36 -12.16 19.08
N ALA A 259 -9.64 -12.05 19.36
CA ALA A 259 -10.64 -12.84 18.67
C ALA A 259 -10.56 -12.56 17.16
N PRO A 260 -10.55 -13.61 16.30
CA PRO A 260 -10.50 -13.38 14.86
C PRO A 260 -11.67 -12.51 14.44
N THR A 261 -11.41 -11.58 13.56
CA THR A 261 -12.46 -10.75 12.97
C THR A 261 -13.48 -11.67 12.30
N ASN A 262 -14.76 -11.45 12.57
CA ASN A 262 -15.82 -12.24 11.99
C ASN A 262 -15.83 -12.05 10.46
N GLY A 263 -15.97 -13.12 9.70
CA GLY A 263 -16.04 -13.09 8.22
C GLY A 263 -17.09 -12.16 7.65
N TRP A 264 -18.14 -11.84 8.41
CA TRP A 264 -19.15 -10.85 8.03
C TRP A 264 -18.58 -9.45 7.75
N TRP A 265 -17.47 -9.07 8.41
CA TRP A 265 -16.80 -7.82 8.12
C TRP A 265 -16.17 -7.81 6.73
N LEU A 266 -15.58 -8.93 6.30
CA LEU A 266 -15.04 -9.05 4.94
C LEU A 266 -16.15 -8.92 3.90
N LEU A 267 -17.31 -9.57 4.13
CA LEU A 267 -18.48 -9.43 3.26
C LEU A 267 -19.00 -7.98 3.24
N GLY A 268 -19.01 -7.30 4.39
CA GLY A 268 -19.37 -5.89 4.49
C GLY A 268 -18.44 -4.98 3.69
N ILE A 269 -17.12 -5.21 3.78
CA ILE A 269 -16.07 -4.47 3.03
C ILE A 269 -16.27 -4.67 1.52
N VAL A 270 -16.39 -5.92 1.08
CA VAL A 270 -16.64 -6.25 -0.34
C VAL A 270 -17.96 -5.68 -0.83
N GLY A 271 -19.04 -5.81 -0.03
CA GLY A 271 -20.34 -5.25 -0.37
C GLY A 271 -20.32 -3.72 -0.51
N ALA A 272 -19.65 -3.02 0.41
CA ALA A 272 -19.50 -1.56 0.35
C ALA A 272 -18.70 -1.13 -0.89
N PHE A 273 -17.61 -1.83 -1.19
CA PHE A 273 -16.81 -1.60 -2.40
C PHE A 273 -17.64 -1.81 -3.67
N LEU A 274 -18.31 -2.95 -3.80
CA LEU A 274 -19.09 -3.29 -5.00
C LEU A 274 -20.27 -2.33 -5.19
N ALA A 275 -21.02 -2.00 -4.14
CA ALA A 275 -22.14 -1.08 -4.23
C ALA A 275 -21.69 0.30 -4.71
N ALA A 276 -20.62 0.83 -4.15
CA ALA A 276 -20.06 2.11 -4.55
C ALA A 276 -19.46 2.10 -5.96
N CYS A 277 -18.81 0.99 -6.35
CA CYS A 277 -18.28 0.79 -7.68
C CYS A 277 -19.39 0.76 -8.74
N LEU A 278 -20.42 -0.04 -8.51
CA LEU A 278 -21.60 -0.11 -9.40
C LEU A 278 -22.29 1.25 -9.54
N PHE A 279 -22.46 1.96 -8.43
CA PHE A 279 -23.02 3.31 -8.45
C PHE A 279 -22.17 4.25 -9.31
N ALA A 280 -20.87 4.30 -9.06
CA ALA A 280 -19.95 5.22 -9.75
C ALA A 280 -19.80 4.90 -11.24
N TYR A 281 -19.72 3.62 -11.61
CA TYR A 281 -19.62 3.20 -13.00
C TYR A 281 -20.85 3.57 -13.82
N ASN A 282 -22.06 3.59 -13.21
CA ASN A 282 -23.31 3.93 -13.88
C ASN A 282 -23.65 5.44 -13.84
N LEU A 283 -22.77 6.28 -13.30
CA LEU A 283 -22.96 7.73 -13.37
C LEU A 283 -23.02 8.20 -14.83
N PRO A 284 -23.92 9.14 -15.17
CA PRO A 284 -24.02 9.65 -16.53
C PRO A 284 -22.72 10.35 -16.94
N LEU A 285 -22.22 10.02 -18.12
CA LEU A 285 -21.10 10.72 -18.73
C LEU A 285 -21.64 12.02 -19.35
N ALA A 286 -21.60 13.12 -18.63
CA ALA A 286 -22.04 14.41 -19.12
C ALA A 286 -20.86 15.27 -19.58
N GLY A 287 -20.72 15.47 -20.88
CA GLY A 287 -19.95 16.50 -21.60
C GLY A 287 -18.59 16.95 -21.02
N SER A 288 -18.37 18.26 -20.96
CA SER A 288 -17.11 18.90 -20.52
C SER A 288 -16.75 18.69 -19.04
N ASP A 289 -17.71 18.28 -18.21
CA ASP A 289 -17.49 18.07 -16.77
C ASP A 289 -16.62 16.84 -16.48
N GLN A 290 -16.45 15.96 -17.45
CA GLN A 290 -15.62 14.76 -17.34
C GLN A 290 -14.14 15.10 -17.16
N ILE A 291 -13.62 16.09 -17.90
CA ILE A 291 -12.23 16.56 -17.79
C ILE A 291 -11.96 17.03 -16.37
N ASN A 292 -12.92 17.76 -15.78
CA ASN A 292 -12.77 18.30 -14.44
C ASN A 292 -12.66 17.22 -13.36
N GLN A 293 -13.30 16.07 -13.53
CA GLN A 293 -13.33 15.03 -12.49
C GLN A 293 -12.03 14.20 -12.48
N LEU A 294 -11.45 13.87 -13.63
CA LEU A 294 -10.14 13.21 -13.68
C LEU A 294 -9.03 14.16 -13.23
N TRP A 295 -9.11 15.40 -13.62
CA TRP A 295 -8.20 16.43 -13.13
C TRP A 295 -8.31 16.60 -11.62
N LEU A 296 -9.53 16.57 -11.06
CA LEU A 296 -9.76 16.61 -9.61
C LEU A 296 -9.13 15.41 -8.89
N MET A 297 -9.21 14.21 -9.48
CA MET A 297 -8.55 13.01 -8.93
C MET A 297 -7.02 13.15 -8.95
N GLU A 298 -6.46 13.59 -10.07
CA GLU A 298 -5.02 13.78 -10.20
C GLU A 298 -4.51 14.87 -9.24
N VAL A 299 -5.27 15.95 -9.09
CA VAL A 299 -5.01 17.01 -8.11
C VAL A 299 -5.15 16.46 -6.68
N GLY A 300 -6.15 15.63 -6.40
CA GLY A 300 -6.35 15.00 -5.10
C GLY A 300 -5.16 14.13 -4.72
N PHE A 301 -4.72 13.24 -5.60
CA PHE A 301 -3.50 12.43 -5.36
C PHE A 301 -2.25 13.30 -5.29
N GLY A 302 -2.14 14.33 -6.13
CA GLY A 302 -1.04 15.28 -6.08
C GLY A 302 -0.97 16.01 -4.74
N ALA A 303 -2.11 16.45 -4.20
CA ALA A 303 -2.19 17.09 -2.88
C ALA A 303 -1.80 16.12 -1.76
N VAL A 304 -2.30 14.88 -1.79
CA VAL A 304 -1.91 13.84 -0.82
C VAL A 304 -0.40 13.60 -0.88
N GLY A 305 0.16 13.39 -2.07
CA GLY A 305 1.60 13.16 -2.23
C GLY A 305 2.46 14.35 -1.84
N ALA A 306 2.03 15.58 -2.18
CA ALA A 306 2.75 16.80 -1.81
C ALA A 306 2.72 17.04 -0.28
N LEU A 307 1.62 16.69 0.39
CA LEU A 307 1.49 16.84 1.85
C LEU A 307 2.14 15.70 2.62
N TRP A 308 2.50 14.58 1.98
CA TRP A 308 2.99 13.38 2.64
C TRP A 308 4.18 13.64 3.57
N TYR A 309 5.28 14.15 3.04
CA TYR A 309 6.47 14.47 3.83
C TYR A 309 6.31 15.70 4.72
N PRO A 310 5.68 16.81 4.31
CA PRO A 310 5.38 17.91 5.19
C PRO A 310 4.57 17.52 6.44
N LEU A 311 3.55 16.66 6.29
CA LEU A 311 2.78 16.16 7.42
C LEU A 311 3.63 15.32 8.38
N VAL A 312 4.42 14.38 7.83
CA VAL A 312 5.34 13.57 8.64
C VAL A 312 6.34 14.46 9.39
N ALA A 313 6.94 15.43 8.71
CA ALA A 313 7.91 16.36 9.29
C ALA A 313 7.29 17.26 10.35
N ALA A 314 6.11 17.84 10.12
CA ALA A 314 5.40 18.68 11.05
C ALA A 314 5.11 17.95 12.38
N VAL A 315 4.58 16.72 12.29
CA VAL A 315 4.29 15.92 13.49
C VAL A 315 5.56 15.56 14.25
N LEU A 316 6.66 15.27 13.53
CA LEU A 316 7.96 15.05 14.15
C LEU A 316 8.45 16.29 14.94
N ALA A 317 8.34 17.47 14.33
CA ALA A 317 8.74 18.72 14.96
C ALA A 317 7.91 19.00 16.23
N PHE A 318 6.57 18.85 16.15
CA PHE A 318 5.69 19.05 17.31
C PHE A 318 6.03 18.11 18.46
N ARG A 319 6.30 16.84 18.17
CA ARG A 319 6.65 15.86 19.22
C ARG A 319 8.01 16.12 19.83
N ALA A 320 9.00 16.52 19.03
CA ALA A 320 10.31 16.88 19.54
C ALA A 320 10.22 18.05 20.53
N VAL A 321 9.40 19.05 20.20
CA VAL A 321 9.14 20.20 21.10
C VAL A 321 8.41 19.77 22.38
N ASP A 322 7.39 18.90 22.27
CA ASP A 322 6.67 18.38 23.45
C ASP A 322 7.58 17.57 24.39
N GLU A 323 8.42 16.70 23.83
CA GLU A 323 9.41 15.94 24.59
C GLU A 323 10.44 16.86 25.29
N GLN A 324 10.87 17.92 24.61
CA GLN A 324 11.80 18.89 25.19
C GLN A 324 11.16 19.69 26.33
N MET A 325 9.89 20.10 26.15
CA MET A 325 9.13 20.78 27.22
C MET A 325 8.95 19.89 28.47
N ARG A 326 8.62 18.61 28.27
CA ARG A 326 8.49 17.64 29.38
C ARG A 326 9.81 17.42 30.13
N ARG A 327 10.96 17.39 29.41
CA ARG A 327 12.28 17.26 30.06
C ARG A 327 12.66 18.48 30.88
N ASN A 328 12.21 19.67 30.48
CA ASN A 328 12.50 20.92 31.19
C ASN A 328 11.57 21.15 32.41
N GLN A 329 10.51 20.33 32.56
CA GLN A 329 9.58 20.37 33.69
C GLN A 329 9.93 19.35 34.78
N LEU A 330 10.88 18.46 34.57
CA LEU A 330 11.46 17.50 35.51
C LEU A 330 12.80 18.01 36.06
#